data_f8ee4fd512afddb401d2514fdc50bb83
#
_entry.id   f8ee4fd512afddb401d2514fdc50bb83
#
_cell.length_a   1.000
_cell.length_b   1.000
_cell.length_c   1.000
_cell.angle_alpha   90.00
_cell.angle_beta   90.00
_cell.angle_gamma   90.00
#
_symmetry.space_group_name_H-M   'P 1'
#
loop_
_entity.id
_entity.type
_entity.pdbx_description
1 polymer ?
#
loop_
_entity_poly.entity_id
_entity_poly.type
_entity_poly.pdbx_seq_one_letter_code
_entity_poly.pdbx_strand_id
1 'polypeptide(L)'
;IGGLAKGHMVREIDALGGVMALNTDATGIQFRMLNAGKGPSVRAPRAQCDKKAYQFRIKHTLESEPLIDIHQANVAELIVKDDTITGVTTSLQMQINSRSVVLSAGTFMRGLMHVGLKNESGGRMGDATSTVSDSLHALGFHVERFKTGTPCRINGKSIDFSKTEVQ
;
A
#
# COMPACT_ATOMS: atom_id res chain seq x y z
N ILE A 1 -0.91 6.11 8.90
CA ILE A 1 -1.40 6.78 7.69
C ILE A 1 -0.84 8.19 7.65
N GLY A 2 -0.53 8.71 6.47
CA GLY A 2 0.06 10.03 6.30
C GLY A 2 1.58 10.05 6.55
N GLY A 3 2.07 11.11 7.16
CA GLY A 3 3.49 11.42 7.31
C GLY A 3 4.00 12.36 6.24
N LEU A 4 5.32 12.53 6.13
CA LEU A 4 5.95 13.46 5.19
C LEU A 4 5.54 13.17 3.74
N ALA A 5 5.15 14.18 3.00
CA ALA A 5 4.55 14.17 1.66
C ALA A 5 3.21 13.40 1.55
N LYS A 6 3.05 12.31 2.28
CA LYS A 6 1.86 11.45 2.21
C LYS A 6 0.65 12.07 2.91
N GLY A 7 0.84 12.76 4.04
CA GLY A 7 -0.24 13.42 4.74
C GLY A 7 -0.90 14.54 3.95
N HIS A 8 -0.15 15.23 3.09
CA HIS A 8 -0.69 16.21 2.15
C HIS A 8 -1.60 15.54 1.12
N MET A 9 -1.12 14.46 0.49
CA MET A 9 -1.88 13.69 -0.49
C MET A 9 -3.17 13.11 0.10
N VAL A 10 -3.15 12.63 1.35
CA VAL A 10 -4.36 12.13 2.02
C VAL A 10 -5.42 13.21 2.14
N ARG A 11 -5.03 14.45 2.44
CA ARG A 11 -5.96 15.60 2.48
C ARG A 11 -6.54 15.95 1.11
N GLU A 12 -5.74 15.87 0.06
CA GLU A 12 -6.20 16.09 -1.30
C GLU A 12 -7.19 15.01 -1.75
N ILE A 13 -6.88 13.75 -1.42
CA ILE A 13 -7.78 12.61 -1.67
C ILE A 13 -9.10 12.78 -0.90
N ASP A 14 -9.04 13.22 0.35
CA ASP A 14 -10.22 13.49 1.19
C ASP A 14 -11.10 14.59 0.59
N ALA A 15 -10.50 15.69 0.14
CA ALA A 15 -11.20 16.78 -0.54
C ALA A 15 -11.91 16.33 -1.83
N LEU A 16 -11.44 15.27 -2.46
CA LEU A 16 -12.06 14.64 -3.64
C LEU A 16 -13.10 13.55 -3.27
N GLY A 17 -13.42 13.37 -1.99
CA GLY A 17 -14.38 12.38 -1.52
C GLY A 17 -13.78 10.98 -1.27
N GLY A 18 -12.46 10.87 -1.17
CA GLY A 18 -11.80 9.59 -0.90
C GLY A 18 -12.00 9.09 0.52
N VAL A 19 -12.08 7.78 0.69
CA VAL A 19 -12.46 7.13 1.98
C VAL A 19 -11.31 6.96 2.96
N MET A 20 -10.05 7.23 2.57
CA MET A 20 -8.88 6.97 3.41
C MET A 20 -8.88 7.79 4.69
N ALA A 21 -9.17 9.09 4.62
CA ALA A 21 -9.19 9.96 5.79
C ALA A 21 -10.35 9.59 6.72
N LEU A 22 -11.55 9.40 6.19
CA LEU A 22 -12.71 8.95 6.97
C LEU A 22 -12.46 7.62 7.70
N ASN A 23 -11.78 6.69 7.04
CA ASN A 23 -11.39 5.42 7.66
C ASN A 23 -10.32 5.60 8.73
N THR A 24 -9.39 6.53 8.52
CA THR A 24 -8.34 6.89 9.47
C THR A 24 -8.95 7.53 10.73
N ASP A 25 -9.88 8.46 10.58
CA ASP A 25 -10.53 9.13 11.71
C ASP A 25 -11.34 8.16 12.57
N ALA A 26 -12.02 7.20 11.92
CA ALA A 26 -12.81 6.19 12.61
C ALA A 26 -11.98 5.12 13.35
N THR A 27 -10.72 4.93 12.98
CA THR A 27 -9.85 3.84 13.50
C THR A 27 -8.55 4.35 14.10
N GLY A 28 -8.38 5.67 14.16
CA GLY A 28 -7.18 6.32 14.67
C GLY A 28 -7.02 6.15 16.17
N ILE A 29 -5.81 5.85 16.61
CA ILE A 29 -5.42 5.72 18.02
C ILE A 29 -4.45 6.84 18.44
N GLN A 30 -3.80 7.49 17.49
CA GLN A 30 -2.93 8.65 17.73
C GLN A 30 -2.89 9.55 16.49
N PHE A 31 -2.99 10.86 16.72
CA PHE A 31 -2.88 11.88 15.68
C PHE A 31 -1.75 12.85 16.04
N ARG A 32 -0.86 13.11 15.08
CA ARG A 32 0.28 14.00 15.29
C ARG A 32 0.60 14.83 14.05
N MET A 33 0.90 16.10 14.26
CA MET A 33 1.49 16.93 13.22
C MET A 33 3.01 16.79 13.24
N LEU A 34 3.60 16.27 12.19
CA LEU A 34 5.03 16.19 12.00
C LEU A 34 5.59 17.53 11.53
N ASN A 35 6.83 17.84 11.90
CA ASN A 35 7.54 19.07 11.52
C ASN A 35 6.81 20.36 11.86
N ALA A 36 6.06 20.39 12.96
CA ALA A 36 5.31 21.57 13.38
C ALA A 36 6.17 22.85 13.51
N GLY A 37 7.44 22.71 13.90
CA GLY A 37 8.40 23.80 14.03
C GLY A 37 9.19 24.17 12.76
N LYS A 38 9.00 23.46 11.63
CA LYS A 38 9.83 23.62 10.43
C LYS A 38 9.19 24.46 9.30
N GLY A 39 8.01 25.00 9.53
CA GLY A 39 7.28 25.79 8.55
C GLY A 39 6.14 25.04 7.86
N PRO A 40 5.20 25.78 7.23
CA PRO A 40 3.93 25.23 6.76
C PRO A 40 4.07 24.18 5.65
N SER A 41 5.01 24.37 4.73
CA SER A 41 5.18 23.47 3.55
C SER A 41 5.62 22.05 3.90
N VAL A 42 6.22 21.83 5.06
CA VAL A 42 6.70 20.52 5.51
C VAL A 42 5.90 19.95 6.69
N ARG A 43 4.91 20.69 7.16
CA ARG A 43 3.97 20.19 8.18
C ARG A 43 3.11 19.11 7.57
N ALA A 44 3.14 17.91 8.13
CA ALA A 44 2.41 16.77 7.60
C ALA A 44 1.65 16.03 8.71
N PRO A 45 0.35 15.81 8.57
CA PRO A 45 -0.40 14.98 9.50
C PRO A 45 0.03 13.53 9.40
N ARG A 46 0.11 12.89 10.55
CA ARG A 46 0.32 11.44 10.67
C ARG A 46 -0.68 10.90 11.69
N ALA A 47 -1.40 9.85 11.31
CA ALA A 47 -2.24 9.08 12.20
C ALA A 47 -1.69 7.67 12.38
N GLN A 48 -1.71 7.16 13.59
CA GLN A 48 -1.60 5.73 13.86
C GLN A 48 -3.02 5.19 14.01
N CYS A 49 -3.31 4.08 13.34
CA CYS A 49 -4.62 3.47 13.37
C CYS A 49 -4.52 2.05 13.94
N ASP A 50 -5.60 1.58 14.56
CA ASP A 50 -5.76 0.16 14.80
C ASP A 50 -5.76 -0.56 13.46
N LYS A 51 -4.74 -1.40 13.24
CA LYS A 51 -4.53 -2.07 11.95
C LYS A 51 -5.70 -2.94 11.55
N LYS A 52 -6.30 -3.65 12.50
CA LYS A 52 -7.40 -4.58 12.22
C LYS A 52 -8.72 -3.84 12.00
N ALA A 53 -9.02 -2.88 12.85
CA ALA A 53 -10.17 -2.02 12.67
C ALA A 53 -10.14 -1.30 11.32
N TYR A 54 -8.97 -0.73 10.94
CA TYR A 54 -8.78 -0.10 9.64
C TYR A 54 -9.03 -1.06 8.47
N GLN A 55 -8.45 -2.26 8.54
CA GLN A 55 -8.58 -3.28 7.51
C GLN A 55 -10.03 -3.74 7.33
N PHE A 56 -10.73 -4.02 8.42
CA PHE A 56 -12.12 -4.50 8.35
C PHE A 56 -13.08 -3.41 7.88
N ARG A 57 -12.87 -2.17 8.35
CA ARG A 57 -13.72 -1.06 7.92
C ARG A 57 -13.57 -0.75 6.43
N ILE A 58 -12.34 -0.67 5.91
CA ILE A 58 -12.14 -0.41 4.47
C ILE A 58 -12.66 -1.58 3.62
N LYS A 59 -12.48 -2.82 4.09
CA LYS A 59 -13.03 -3.99 3.43
C LYS A 59 -14.56 -3.90 3.35
N HIS A 60 -15.22 -3.61 4.46
CA HIS A 60 -16.68 -3.44 4.50
C HIS A 60 -17.15 -2.33 3.56
N THR A 61 -16.46 -1.19 3.52
CA THR A 61 -16.78 -0.09 2.60
C THR A 61 -16.75 -0.54 1.15
N LEU A 62 -15.72 -1.31 0.76
CA LEU A 62 -15.57 -1.79 -0.62
C LEU A 62 -16.60 -2.88 -0.96
N GLU A 63 -16.85 -3.82 -0.04
CA GLU A 63 -17.83 -4.90 -0.24
C GLU A 63 -19.28 -4.41 -0.26
N SER A 64 -19.54 -3.23 0.31
CA SER A 64 -20.86 -2.59 0.30
C SER A 64 -21.13 -1.78 -0.97
N GLU A 65 -20.12 -1.56 -1.81
CA GLU A 65 -20.26 -0.81 -3.05
C GLU A 65 -20.69 -1.75 -4.20
N PRO A 66 -21.91 -1.61 -4.74
CA PRO A 66 -22.48 -2.56 -5.70
C PRO A 66 -21.77 -2.59 -7.06
N LEU A 67 -20.91 -1.60 -7.35
CA LEU A 67 -20.15 -1.54 -8.59
C LEU A 67 -18.70 -2.03 -8.44
N ILE A 68 -18.35 -2.61 -7.30
CA ILE A 68 -17.02 -3.14 -7.02
C ILE A 68 -17.08 -4.67 -6.83
N ASP A 69 -16.37 -5.38 -7.69
CA ASP A 69 -16.11 -6.82 -7.52
C ASP A 69 -14.70 -7.02 -6.95
N ILE A 70 -14.60 -7.66 -5.80
CA ILE A 70 -13.33 -7.94 -5.13
C ILE A 70 -12.90 -9.37 -5.41
N HIS A 71 -11.74 -9.53 -6.05
CA HIS A 71 -11.13 -10.81 -6.32
C HIS A 71 -9.82 -10.99 -5.55
N GLN A 72 -9.68 -12.10 -4.85
CA GLN A 72 -8.41 -12.50 -4.25
C GLN A 72 -7.59 -13.27 -5.29
N ALA A 73 -6.67 -12.59 -5.96
CA ALA A 73 -5.81 -13.18 -6.98
C ALA A 73 -4.45 -12.49 -7.05
N ASN A 74 -3.46 -13.20 -7.55
CA ASN A 74 -2.15 -12.63 -7.87
C ASN A 74 -2.11 -12.37 -9.38
N VAL A 75 -2.03 -11.11 -9.77
CA VAL A 75 -1.90 -10.70 -11.18
C VAL A 75 -0.48 -10.99 -11.64
N ALA A 76 -0.35 -11.77 -12.72
CA ALA A 76 0.92 -12.16 -13.30
C ALA A 76 1.31 -11.30 -14.50
N GLU A 77 0.35 -10.98 -15.38
CA GLU A 77 0.62 -10.34 -16.65
C GLU A 77 -0.46 -9.32 -17.04
N LEU A 78 -0.06 -8.36 -17.86
CA LEU A 78 -0.96 -7.45 -18.57
C LEU A 78 -1.32 -8.04 -19.93
N ILE A 79 -2.59 -7.99 -20.32
CA ILE A 79 -3.04 -8.40 -21.66
C ILE A 79 -3.10 -7.16 -22.53
N VAL A 80 -2.21 -7.09 -23.54
CA VAL A 80 -2.15 -6.01 -24.50
C VAL A 80 -2.38 -6.56 -25.91
N LYS A 81 -3.25 -5.94 -26.69
CA LYS A 81 -3.53 -6.23 -28.09
C LYS A 81 -3.52 -4.91 -28.85
N ASP A 82 -2.78 -4.89 -29.95
CA ASP A 82 -2.69 -3.70 -30.81
C ASP A 82 -2.42 -2.40 -30.01
N ASP A 83 -1.38 -2.44 -29.14
CA ASP A 83 -0.97 -1.36 -28.23
C ASP A 83 -2.06 -0.90 -27.24
N THR A 84 -3.12 -1.67 -27.08
CA THR A 84 -4.22 -1.35 -26.17
C THR A 84 -4.32 -2.38 -25.07
N ILE A 85 -4.41 -1.91 -23.81
CA ILE A 85 -4.68 -2.78 -22.66
C ILE A 85 -6.10 -3.35 -22.78
N THR A 86 -6.22 -4.66 -22.62
CA THR A 86 -7.50 -5.37 -22.68
C THR A 86 -7.82 -6.17 -21.43
N GLY A 87 -6.90 -6.21 -20.48
CA GLY A 87 -7.12 -6.91 -19.21
C GLY A 87 -5.84 -7.36 -18.52
N VAL A 88 -6.00 -8.31 -17.63
CA VAL A 88 -4.90 -8.94 -16.87
C VAL A 88 -5.07 -10.45 -16.82
N THR A 89 -3.95 -11.18 -16.68
CA THR A 89 -3.93 -12.61 -16.40
C THR A 89 -3.42 -12.84 -14.98
N THR A 90 -4.09 -13.73 -14.23
CA THR A 90 -3.65 -14.12 -12.90
C THR A 90 -2.63 -15.27 -12.97
N SER A 91 -1.95 -15.55 -11.85
CA SER A 91 -1.03 -16.68 -11.71
C SER A 91 -1.71 -18.05 -11.94
N LEU A 92 -3.03 -18.13 -11.77
CA LEU A 92 -3.84 -19.30 -12.06
C LEU A 92 -4.44 -19.31 -13.48
N GLN A 93 -3.89 -18.49 -14.38
CA GLN A 93 -4.30 -18.38 -15.79
C GLN A 93 -5.74 -17.89 -16.00
N MET A 94 -6.38 -17.33 -14.99
CA MET A 94 -7.67 -16.66 -15.14
C MET A 94 -7.46 -15.30 -15.81
N GLN A 95 -8.21 -15.01 -16.86
CA GLN A 95 -8.20 -13.73 -17.54
C GLN A 95 -9.35 -12.85 -17.04
N ILE A 96 -9.04 -11.60 -16.72
CA ILE A 96 -10.01 -10.58 -16.35
C ILE A 96 -9.92 -9.47 -17.39
N ASN A 97 -10.96 -9.33 -18.21
CA ASN A 97 -11.01 -8.33 -19.28
C ASN A 97 -11.40 -6.96 -18.70
N SER A 98 -10.71 -5.92 -19.15
CA SER A 98 -11.00 -4.53 -18.77
C SER A 98 -10.51 -3.56 -19.82
N ARG A 99 -11.13 -2.38 -19.88
CA ARG A 99 -10.71 -1.29 -20.76
C ARG A 99 -9.54 -0.47 -20.21
N SER A 100 -9.26 -0.60 -18.93
CA SER A 100 -8.15 0.09 -18.24
C SER A 100 -7.69 -0.72 -17.04
N VAL A 101 -6.43 -0.56 -16.66
CA VAL A 101 -5.83 -1.20 -15.51
C VAL A 101 -5.09 -0.14 -14.68
N VAL A 102 -5.37 -0.09 -13.39
CA VAL A 102 -4.66 0.75 -12.43
C VAL A 102 -3.74 -0.12 -11.59
N LEU A 103 -2.43 0.12 -11.68
CA LEU A 103 -1.43 -0.58 -10.90
C LEU A 103 -1.14 0.17 -9.60
N SER A 104 -1.51 -0.41 -8.47
CA SER A 104 -1.26 0.12 -7.12
C SER A 104 -0.62 -0.93 -6.21
N ALA A 105 0.23 -1.77 -6.78
CA ALA A 105 0.79 -2.99 -6.19
C ALA A 105 1.77 -2.75 -5.02
N GLY A 106 2.14 -1.51 -4.70
CA GLY A 106 3.03 -1.20 -3.58
C GLY A 106 4.38 -1.91 -3.71
N THR A 107 4.73 -2.74 -2.72
CA THR A 107 6.00 -3.48 -2.65
C THR A 107 5.93 -4.89 -3.25
N PHE A 108 4.85 -5.25 -3.94
CA PHE A 108 4.59 -6.63 -4.36
C PHE A 108 5.07 -6.98 -5.78
N MET A 109 5.38 -6.00 -6.64
CA MET A 109 5.93 -6.26 -7.97
C MET A 109 7.39 -6.69 -7.85
N ARG A 110 7.66 -7.99 -8.07
CA ARG A 110 9.00 -8.57 -7.91
C ARG A 110 9.66 -8.15 -6.58
N GLY A 111 8.87 -8.06 -5.51
CA GLY A 111 9.33 -7.65 -4.19
C GLY A 111 10.46 -8.54 -3.68
N LEU A 112 11.45 -7.93 -3.02
CA LEU A 112 12.55 -8.64 -2.39
C LEU A 112 12.72 -8.10 -0.97
N MET A 113 12.55 -8.98 0.00
CA MET A 113 12.74 -8.66 1.41
C MET A 113 14.19 -8.92 1.82
N HIS A 114 14.76 -7.97 2.55
CA HIS A 114 16.10 -8.09 3.10
C HIS A 114 16.03 -8.21 4.63
N VAL A 115 16.59 -9.28 5.17
CA VAL A 115 16.71 -9.51 6.61
C VAL A 115 18.18 -9.76 6.91
N GLY A 116 18.90 -8.71 7.25
CA GLY A 116 20.36 -8.75 7.31
C GLY A 116 20.95 -9.10 5.93
N LEU A 117 21.73 -10.17 5.87
CA LEU A 117 22.35 -10.66 4.62
C LEU A 117 21.47 -11.68 3.86
N LYS A 118 20.33 -12.07 4.42
CA LYS A 118 19.41 -13.01 3.78
C LYS A 118 18.35 -12.25 3.01
N ASN A 119 18.00 -12.80 1.85
CA ASN A 119 16.98 -12.25 0.97
C ASN A 119 15.89 -13.29 0.71
N GLU A 120 14.65 -12.84 0.67
CA GLU A 120 13.49 -13.66 0.35
C GLU A 120 12.55 -12.91 -0.61
N SER A 121 12.01 -13.62 -1.58
CA SER A 121 11.04 -13.05 -2.52
C SER A 121 9.72 -12.80 -1.80
N GLY A 122 9.20 -11.59 -1.93
CA GLY A 122 7.93 -11.18 -1.34
C GLY A 122 7.87 -9.67 -1.12
N GLY A 123 6.68 -9.12 -1.10
CA GLY A 123 6.43 -7.73 -0.74
C GLY A 123 6.20 -7.53 0.76
N ARG A 124 5.84 -8.61 1.44
CA ARG A 124 5.66 -8.73 2.88
C ARG A 124 5.89 -10.19 3.28
N MET A 125 6.35 -10.44 4.50
CA MET A 125 6.60 -11.79 4.98
C MET A 125 5.32 -12.65 4.92
N GLY A 126 5.42 -13.81 4.28
CA GLY A 126 4.33 -14.74 4.05
C GLY A 126 3.45 -14.46 2.83
N ASP A 127 3.68 -13.38 2.10
CA ASP A 127 2.92 -13.05 0.91
C ASP A 127 3.72 -13.27 -0.37
N ALA A 128 3.05 -13.78 -1.40
CA ALA A 128 3.62 -13.95 -2.73
C ALA A 128 3.92 -12.59 -3.39
N THR A 129 4.81 -12.60 -4.36
CA THR A 129 5.10 -11.45 -5.21
C THR A 129 4.45 -11.59 -6.58
N SER A 130 4.15 -10.47 -7.22
CA SER A 130 3.60 -10.42 -8.58
C SER A 130 4.72 -10.27 -9.61
N THR A 131 4.54 -10.87 -10.77
CA THR A 131 5.44 -10.76 -11.93
C THR A 131 5.00 -9.70 -12.94
N VAL A 132 3.97 -8.94 -12.65
CA VAL A 132 3.39 -7.94 -13.57
C VAL A 132 4.41 -6.88 -14.06
N SER A 133 5.48 -6.65 -13.29
CA SER A 133 6.59 -5.78 -13.74
C SER A 133 7.32 -6.30 -14.97
N ASP A 134 7.28 -7.60 -15.23
CA ASP A 134 7.90 -8.20 -16.43
C ASP A 134 7.11 -7.79 -17.68
N SER A 135 5.77 -7.75 -17.56
CA SER A 135 4.92 -7.22 -18.64
C SER A 135 5.22 -5.76 -18.96
N LEU A 136 5.44 -4.93 -17.93
CA LEU A 136 5.83 -3.53 -18.15
C LEU A 136 7.17 -3.42 -18.86
N HIS A 137 8.15 -4.22 -18.46
CA HIS A 137 9.45 -4.26 -19.12
C HIS A 137 9.35 -4.73 -20.57
N ALA A 138 8.57 -5.78 -20.84
CA ALA A 138 8.32 -6.30 -22.17
C ALA A 138 7.62 -5.28 -23.10
N LEU A 139 6.80 -4.39 -22.51
CA LEU A 139 6.14 -3.28 -23.22
C LEU A 139 7.05 -2.06 -23.40
N GLY A 140 8.34 -2.13 -23.02
CA GLY A 140 9.32 -1.06 -23.22
C GLY A 140 9.36 0.00 -22.12
N PHE A 141 8.63 -0.20 -21.00
CA PHE A 141 8.75 0.73 -19.87
C PHE A 141 10.08 0.52 -19.14
N HIS A 142 10.70 1.63 -18.74
CA HIS A 142 11.87 1.59 -17.87
C HIS A 142 11.43 1.25 -16.44
N VAL A 143 11.89 0.10 -15.93
CA VAL A 143 11.52 -0.40 -14.61
C VAL A 143 12.76 -0.47 -13.73
N GLU A 144 12.72 0.21 -12.59
CA GLU A 144 13.79 0.23 -11.60
C GLU A 144 13.31 -0.27 -10.24
N ARG A 145 14.28 -0.63 -9.41
CA ARG A 145 14.02 -1.11 -8.06
C ARG A 145 14.26 0.00 -7.04
N PHE A 146 13.26 0.28 -6.22
CA PHE A 146 13.37 1.20 -5.11
C PHE A 146 13.44 0.45 -3.78
N LYS A 147 14.18 1.01 -2.83
CA LYS A 147 14.27 0.51 -1.46
C LYS A 147 13.26 1.23 -0.58
N THR A 148 12.51 0.47 0.24
CA THR A 148 11.77 0.99 1.39
C THR A 148 12.40 0.48 2.68
N GLY A 149 12.43 1.31 3.74
CA GLY A 149 12.87 0.92 5.07
C GLY A 149 11.66 0.65 5.97
N THR A 150 11.68 -0.47 6.68
CA THR A 150 10.70 -0.78 7.71
C THR A 150 11.41 -0.81 9.06
N PRO A 151 10.99 -0.03 10.07
CA PRO A 151 11.54 -0.15 11.42
C PRO A 151 11.23 -1.52 12.01
N CYS A 152 12.12 -2.00 12.89
CA CYS A 152 11.93 -3.26 13.59
C CYS A 152 10.63 -3.24 14.41
N ARG A 153 9.91 -4.34 14.39
CA ARG A 153 8.80 -4.60 15.31
C ARG A 153 9.34 -5.32 16.53
N ILE A 154 9.16 -4.73 17.69
CA ILE A 154 9.62 -5.27 18.96
C ILE A 154 8.45 -5.99 19.65
N ASN A 155 8.73 -7.11 20.31
CA ASN A 155 7.73 -7.75 21.14
C ASN A 155 7.42 -6.86 22.36
N GLY A 156 6.17 -6.42 22.50
CA GLY A 156 5.74 -5.54 23.59
C GLY A 156 6.07 -6.06 24.99
N LYS A 157 6.12 -7.39 25.18
CA LYS A 157 6.52 -8.02 26.45
C LYS A 157 8.01 -7.86 26.78
N SER A 158 8.85 -7.52 25.81
CA SER A 158 10.29 -7.31 26.00
C SER A 158 10.67 -5.83 26.13
N ILE A 159 9.69 -4.92 26.11
CA ILE A 159 9.93 -3.48 26.21
C ILE A 159 9.95 -3.06 27.68
N ASP A 160 11.01 -2.40 28.11
CA ASP A 160 11.07 -1.71 29.39
C ASP A 160 10.41 -0.32 29.24
N PHE A 161 9.11 -0.25 29.52
CA PHE A 161 8.34 0.98 29.40
C PHE A 161 8.79 2.08 30.36
N SER A 162 9.55 1.75 31.46
CA SER A 162 10.09 2.77 32.36
C SER A 162 11.15 3.66 31.72
N LYS A 163 11.73 3.20 30.59
CA LYS A 163 12.74 3.92 29.81
C LYS A 163 12.17 4.60 28.57
N THR A 164 10.85 4.65 28.45
CA THR A 164 10.17 5.25 27.30
C THR A 164 9.28 6.41 27.75
N GLU A 165 8.96 7.28 26.82
CA GLU A 165 8.01 8.38 27.02
C GLU A 165 6.76 8.12 26.17
N VAL A 166 5.60 8.48 26.75
CA VAL A 166 4.33 8.45 26.02
C VAL A 166 4.31 9.60 25.02
N GLN A 167 4.06 9.31 23.78
CA GLN A 167 3.94 10.33 22.70
C GLN A 167 2.52 10.88 22.58
#